data_02813c0e44ba76873c85c8b32eb92275
#
_entry.id   02813c0e44ba76873c85c8b32eb92275
#
_cell.length_a   1.000
_cell.length_b   1.000
_cell.length_c   1.000
_cell.angle_alpha   90.00
_cell.angle_beta   90.00
_cell.angle_gamma   90.00
#
_symmetry.space_group_name_H-M   'P 1'
#
loop_
_entity.id
_entity.type
_entity.pdbx_description
1 polymer ?
#
loop_
_entity_poly.entity_id
_entity_poly.type
_entity_poly.pdbx_seq_one_letter_code
_entity_poly.pdbx_strand_id
1 'polypeptide(L)'
;MTTAAPLMAGKKGLIMGLANDKSIAWGIAQALDAQGAQIAFSYQNEALEKRVKPLSETLSFEPTLIQCDVTDSASVEACFKELGEKWGKIDFVVHAIAFSDKNELKGRTIDTTLPNFLNTMHISCYSLLETCRCASP
;
A
#
# COMPACT_ATOMS: atom_id res chain seq x y z
N MET A 1 -3.94 -17.05 33.59
CA MET A 1 -4.42 -17.06 32.20
C MET A 1 -3.27 -16.64 31.29
N THR A 2 -2.84 -17.52 30.44
CA THR A 2 -1.88 -17.16 29.37
C THR A 2 -2.65 -16.34 28.33
N THR A 3 -2.41 -15.04 28.27
CA THR A 3 -2.85 -14.23 27.14
C THR A 3 -2.15 -14.76 25.89
N ALA A 4 -2.92 -15.19 24.90
CA ALA A 4 -2.36 -15.62 23.62
C ALA A 4 -1.51 -14.47 23.03
N ALA A 5 -0.35 -14.81 22.45
CA ALA A 5 0.46 -13.81 21.78
C ALA A 5 -0.35 -13.15 20.63
N PRO A 6 -0.13 -11.87 20.36
CA PRO A 6 -0.78 -11.19 19.24
C PRO A 6 -0.52 -11.93 17.91
N LEU A 7 -1.55 -12.07 17.08
CA LEU A 7 -1.51 -12.87 15.86
C LEU A 7 -0.40 -12.47 14.88
N MET A 8 -0.05 -11.18 14.86
CA MET A 8 0.93 -10.61 13.94
C MET A 8 2.26 -10.25 14.61
N ALA A 9 2.49 -10.74 15.83
CA ALA A 9 3.73 -10.45 16.55
C ALA A 9 4.97 -10.89 15.75
N GLY A 10 5.90 -9.95 15.52
CA GLY A 10 7.11 -10.17 14.74
C GLY A 10 6.92 -10.21 13.23
N LYS A 11 5.70 -10.03 12.73
CA LYS A 11 5.41 -9.94 11.29
C LYS A 11 5.67 -8.55 10.77
N LYS A 12 6.21 -8.47 9.55
CA LYS A 12 6.54 -7.22 8.87
C LYS A 12 5.90 -7.19 7.50
N GLY A 13 5.31 -6.06 7.13
CA GLY A 13 4.69 -5.97 5.82
C GLY A 13 4.47 -4.56 5.31
N LEU A 14 4.21 -4.48 4.02
CA LEU A 14 3.93 -3.25 3.29
C LEU A 14 2.42 -3.06 3.13
N ILE A 15 1.94 -1.88 3.46
CA ILE A 15 0.57 -1.45 3.15
C ILE A 15 0.64 -0.34 2.10
N MET A 16 -0.03 -0.59 0.98
CA MET A 16 -0.13 0.33 -0.16
C MET A 16 -1.54 0.90 -0.25
N GLY A 17 -1.66 2.17 -0.58
CA GLY A 17 -2.96 2.82 -0.81
C GLY A 17 -3.49 3.64 0.37
N LEU A 18 -2.67 3.92 1.37
CA LEU A 18 -3.03 4.88 2.42
C LEU A 18 -3.03 6.30 1.86
N ALA A 19 -4.14 7.01 1.98
CA ALA A 19 -4.29 8.39 1.53
C ALA A 19 -4.79 9.34 2.65
N ASN A 20 -5.59 8.82 3.56
CA ASN A 20 -6.14 9.56 4.70
C ASN A 20 -6.71 8.59 5.75
N ASP A 21 -7.24 9.12 6.83
CA ASP A 21 -7.86 8.39 7.94
C ASP A 21 -9.13 7.60 7.58
N LYS A 22 -9.70 7.82 6.39
CA LYS A 22 -10.87 7.09 5.87
C LYS A 22 -10.51 6.01 4.87
N SER A 23 -9.23 5.87 4.55
CA SER A 23 -8.75 4.80 3.65
C SER A 23 -9.00 3.43 4.26
N ILE A 24 -9.42 2.47 3.44
CA ILE A 24 -9.48 1.05 3.84
C ILE A 24 -8.12 0.59 4.36
N ALA A 25 -7.04 1.01 3.70
CA ALA A 25 -5.66 0.75 4.13
C ALA A 25 -5.39 1.19 5.57
N TRP A 26 -5.99 2.30 6.03
CA TRP A 26 -5.83 2.78 7.40
C TRP A 26 -6.48 1.85 8.43
N GLY A 27 -7.71 1.42 8.18
CA GLY A 27 -8.39 0.45 9.06
C GLY A 27 -7.63 -0.88 9.15
N ILE A 28 -7.07 -1.35 8.03
CA ILE A 28 -6.22 -2.54 8.00
C ILE A 28 -4.95 -2.33 8.82
N ALA A 29 -4.28 -1.18 8.64
CA ALA A 29 -3.06 -0.84 9.38
C ALA A 29 -3.29 -0.84 10.89
N GLN A 30 -4.36 -0.20 11.37
CA GLN A 30 -4.72 -0.17 12.78
C GLN A 30 -4.98 -1.58 13.34
N ALA A 31 -5.68 -2.43 12.59
CA ALA A 31 -5.95 -3.81 13.00
C ALA A 31 -4.67 -4.65 13.08
N LEU A 32 -3.76 -4.51 12.12
CA LEU A 32 -2.48 -5.22 12.10
C LEU A 32 -1.54 -4.74 13.20
N ASP A 33 -1.47 -3.41 13.43
CA ASP A 33 -0.68 -2.81 14.51
C ASP A 33 -1.15 -3.30 15.87
N ALA A 34 -2.47 -3.33 16.11
CA ALA A 34 -3.06 -3.86 17.35
C ALA A 34 -2.71 -5.34 17.60
N GLN A 35 -2.36 -6.08 16.56
CA GLN A 35 -1.90 -7.47 16.62
C GLN A 35 -0.36 -7.61 16.58
N GLY A 36 0.38 -6.52 16.68
CA GLY A 36 1.83 -6.51 16.84
C GLY A 36 2.64 -6.56 15.54
N ALA A 37 2.05 -6.23 14.40
CA ALA A 37 2.77 -6.14 13.12
C ALA A 37 3.63 -4.88 13.04
N GLN A 38 4.80 -4.99 12.42
CA GLN A 38 5.55 -3.84 11.92
C GLN A 38 5.10 -3.49 10.50
N ILE A 39 4.82 -2.21 10.26
CA ILE A 39 4.20 -1.77 9.01
C ILE A 39 5.08 -0.74 8.31
N ALA A 40 5.29 -0.96 7.00
CA ALA A 40 5.73 0.06 6.07
C ALA A 40 4.53 0.56 5.26
N PHE A 41 4.53 1.84 4.92
CA PHE A 41 3.55 2.43 4.01
C PHE A 41 4.24 2.91 2.74
N SER A 42 3.62 2.65 1.61
CA SER A 42 4.00 3.32 0.37
C SER A 42 3.16 4.58 0.15
N TYR A 43 3.77 5.56 -0.49
CA TYR A 43 3.09 6.78 -0.93
C TYR A 43 3.58 7.15 -2.35
N GLN A 44 2.68 7.67 -3.17
CA GLN A 44 3.01 7.97 -4.57
C GLN A 44 3.87 9.24 -4.71
N ASN A 45 3.55 10.28 -3.94
CA ASN A 45 4.16 11.60 -4.07
C ASN A 45 4.20 12.35 -2.73
N GLU A 46 4.93 13.46 -2.70
CA GLU A 46 5.11 14.30 -1.51
C GLU A 46 3.78 14.79 -0.90
N ALA A 47 2.78 15.07 -1.71
CA ALA A 47 1.47 15.50 -1.21
C ALA A 47 0.78 14.40 -0.40
N LEU A 48 0.93 13.13 -0.80
CA LEU A 48 0.45 11.98 -0.04
C LEU A 48 1.33 11.70 1.18
N GLU A 49 2.65 11.82 1.06
CA GLU A 49 3.55 11.67 2.20
C GLU A 49 3.15 12.55 3.38
N LYS A 50 2.88 13.83 3.12
CA LYS A 50 2.43 14.80 4.14
C LYS A 50 1.14 14.40 4.86
N ARG A 51 0.31 13.57 4.24
CA ARG A 51 -0.94 13.06 4.84
C ARG A 51 -0.73 11.72 5.55
N VAL A 52 0.11 10.86 4.98
CA VAL A 52 0.38 9.51 5.50
C VAL A 52 1.25 9.57 6.76
N LYS A 53 2.27 10.42 6.77
CA LYS A 53 3.24 10.51 7.87
C LYS A 53 2.59 10.73 9.24
N PRO A 54 1.73 11.75 9.45
CA PRO A 54 1.11 11.97 10.76
C PRO A 54 0.26 10.79 11.24
N LEU A 55 -0.42 10.10 10.33
CA LEU A 55 -1.21 8.92 10.66
C LEU A 55 -0.30 7.77 11.10
N SER A 56 0.74 7.49 10.32
CA SER A 56 1.67 6.41 10.60
C SER A 56 2.38 6.57 11.94
N GLU A 57 2.69 7.81 12.35
CA GLU A 57 3.32 8.13 13.63
C GLU A 57 2.44 7.81 14.86
N THR A 58 1.15 7.55 14.66
CA THR A 58 0.24 7.14 15.76
C THR A 58 0.27 5.65 16.05
N LEU A 59 0.95 4.85 15.23
CA LEU A 59 1.06 3.40 15.40
C LEU A 59 2.09 3.04 16.48
N SER A 60 2.03 1.79 16.95
CA SER A 60 2.86 1.29 18.05
C SER A 60 4.34 1.16 17.70
N PHE A 61 4.67 0.95 16.41
CA PHE A 61 6.04 0.87 15.91
C PHE A 61 6.37 2.08 15.07
N GLU A 62 7.65 2.44 15.03
CA GLU A 62 8.13 3.49 14.14
C GLU A 62 7.84 3.11 12.67
N PRO A 63 7.07 3.91 11.95
CA PRO A 63 6.66 3.57 10.60
C PRO A 63 7.83 3.73 9.61
N THR A 64 7.85 2.86 8.62
CA THR A 64 8.70 3.01 7.43
C THR A 64 7.85 3.58 6.31
N LEU A 65 8.25 4.72 5.75
CA LEU A 65 7.58 5.35 4.62
C LEU A 65 8.48 5.26 3.39
N ILE A 66 7.96 4.74 2.28
CA ILE A 66 8.71 4.53 1.04
C ILE A 66 7.91 5.07 -0.13
N GLN A 67 8.57 5.85 -0.98
CA GLN A 67 7.94 6.30 -2.21
C GLN A 67 7.76 5.13 -3.19
N CYS A 68 6.56 5.02 -3.74
CA CYS A 68 6.22 4.00 -4.73
C CYS A 68 5.08 4.49 -5.63
N ASP A 69 5.40 4.75 -6.88
CA ASP A 69 4.42 5.01 -7.92
C ASP A 69 4.18 3.72 -8.70
N VAL A 70 3.00 3.13 -8.59
CA VAL A 70 2.67 1.87 -9.25
C VAL A 70 2.51 2.00 -10.77
N THR A 71 2.54 3.20 -11.31
CA THR A 71 2.58 3.43 -12.76
C THR A 71 4.00 3.39 -13.34
N ASP A 72 5.00 3.31 -12.47
CA ASP A 72 6.42 3.25 -12.82
C ASP A 72 7.05 1.99 -12.23
N SER A 73 7.36 1.02 -13.08
CA SER A 73 7.98 -0.26 -12.69
C SER A 73 9.28 -0.08 -11.92
N ALA A 74 10.10 0.89 -12.30
CA ALA A 74 11.37 1.17 -11.60
C ALA A 74 11.11 1.66 -10.17
N SER A 75 10.04 2.44 -9.96
CA SER A 75 9.61 2.88 -8.63
C SER A 75 9.16 1.71 -7.76
N VAL A 76 8.41 0.77 -8.32
CA VAL A 76 7.99 -0.45 -7.61
C VAL A 76 9.19 -1.31 -7.21
N GLU A 77 10.11 -1.55 -8.14
CA GLU A 77 11.35 -2.31 -7.86
C GLU A 77 12.20 -1.65 -6.77
N ALA A 78 12.38 -0.32 -6.84
CA ALA A 78 13.13 0.43 -5.84
C ALA A 78 12.50 0.36 -4.44
N CYS A 79 11.17 0.40 -4.35
CA CYS A 79 10.43 0.24 -3.10
C CYS A 79 10.73 -1.11 -2.42
N PHE A 80 10.64 -2.20 -3.16
CA PHE A 80 10.90 -3.54 -2.61
C PHE A 80 12.38 -3.79 -2.33
N LYS A 81 13.27 -3.20 -3.11
CA LYS A 81 14.70 -3.22 -2.82
C LYS A 81 15.00 -2.54 -1.49
N GLU A 82 14.47 -1.35 -1.25
CA GLU A 82 14.63 -0.61 0.02
C GLU A 82 14.08 -1.40 1.22
N LEU A 83 12.90 -2.03 1.08
CA LEU A 83 12.34 -2.91 2.10
C LEU A 83 13.23 -4.12 2.37
N GLY A 84 13.76 -4.74 1.33
CA GLY A 84 14.70 -5.86 1.44
C GLY A 84 15.98 -5.48 2.18
N GLU A 85 16.55 -4.32 1.88
CA GLU A 85 17.74 -3.79 2.57
C GLU A 85 17.46 -3.51 4.05
N LYS A 86 16.26 -3.00 4.37
CA LYS A 86 15.88 -2.65 5.74
C LYS A 86 15.48 -3.85 6.59
N TRP A 87 14.72 -4.79 6.04
CA TRP A 87 14.10 -5.87 6.81
C TRP A 87 14.53 -7.29 6.40
N GLY A 88 15.23 -7.44 5.30
CA GLY A 88 15.63 -8.72 4.71
C GLY A 88 14.47 -9.41 4.00
N LYS A 89 13.35 -9.56 4.67
CA LYS A 89 12.13 -10.15 4.11
C LYS A 89 10.89 -9.46 4.67
N ILE A 90 9.78 -9.63 3.96
CA ILE A 90 8.45 -9.23 4.41
C ILE A 90 7.54 -10.45 4.52
N ASP A 91 6.56 -10.38 5.40
CA ASP A 91 5.60 -11.47 5.64
C ASP A 91 4.28 -11.25 4.89
N PHE A 92 3.93 -10.00 4.58
CA PHE A 92 2.69 -9.66 3.89
C PHE A 92 2.78 -8.37 3.09
N VAL A 93 1.91 -8.27 2.09
CA VAL A 93 1.62 -7.03 1.36
C VAL A 93 0.12 -6.82 1.34
N VAL A 94 -0.30 -5.60 1.63
CA VAL A 94 -1.68 -5.15 1.45
C VAL A 94 -1.72 -4.19 0.27
N HIS A 95 -2.33 -4.62 -0.82
CA HIS A 95 -2.54 -3.82 -2.01
C HIS A 95 -3.96 -3.24 -1.97
N ALA A 96 -4.10 -2.01 -1.46
CA ALA A 96 -5.36 -1.29 -1.37
C ALA A 96 -5.37 -0.06 -2.30
N ILE A 97 -4.95 -0.26 -3.54
CA ILE A 97 -4.81 0.77 -4.56
C ILE A 97 -5.88 0.59 -5.62
N ALA A 98 -6.57 1.67 -5.93
CA ALA A 98 -7.45 1.78 -7.08
C ALA A 98 -7.51 3.23 -7.55
N PHE A 99 -7.64 3.42 -8.84
CA PHE A 99 -7.81 4.74 -9.44
C PHE A 99 -8.61 4.64 -10.74
N SER A 100 -9.48 5.62 -10.97
CA SER A 100 -10.07 5.91 -12.27
C SER A 100 -10.31 7.42 -12.38
N ASP A 101 -10.35 7.94 -13.61
CA ASP A 101 -10.66 9.36 -13.81
C ASP A 101 -12.10 9.63 -13.33
N LYS A 102 -12.23 10.51 -12.33
CA LYS A 102 -13.53 10.89 -11.76
C LYS A 102 -14.52 11.45 -12.79
N ASN A 103 -14.02 12.04 -13.88
CA ASN A 103 -14.87 12.58 -14.93
C ASN A 103 -15.51 11.47 -15.77
N GLU A 104 -14.92 10.29 -15.81
CA GLU A 104 -15.45 9.12 -16.52
C GLU A 104 -16.21 8.15 -15.60
N LEU A 105 -16.35 8.46 -14.31
CA LEU A 105 -17.21 7.71 -13.38
C LEU A 105 -18.70 8.13 -13.47
N LYS A 106 -19.02 9.05 -14.36
CA LYS A 106 -20.39 9.52 -14.61
C LYS A 106 -20.87 9.01 -15.99
N GLY A 107 -22.16 8.73 -16.10
CA GLY A 107 -22.77 8.28 -17.34
C GLY A 107 -22.77 6.76 -17.48
N ARG A 108 -22.77 6.28 -18.72
CA ARG A 108 -22.88 4.85 -19.02
C ARG A 108 -21.49 4.20 -19.08
N THR A 109 -21.37 2.99 -18.58
CA THR A 109 -20.12 2.23 -18.62
C THR A 109 -19.59 2.01 -20.06
N ILE A 110 -20.50 1.89 -21.02
CA ILE A 110 -20.12 1.70 -22.43
C ILE A 110 -19.47 2.93 -23.07
N ASP A 111 -19.54 4.09 -22.42
CA ASP A 111 -18.90 5.33 -22.89
C ASP A 111 -17.47 5.51 -22.33
N THR A 112 -16.97 4.53 -21.57
CA THR A 112 -15.59 4.52 -21.06
C THR A 112 -14.57 4.58 -22.20
N THR A 113 -13.63 5.51 -22.10
CA THR A 113 -12.55 5.63 -23.10
C THR A 113 -11.48 4.57 -22.90
N LEU A 114 -10.84 4.16 -23.99
CA LEU A 114 -9.72 3.20 -23.93
C LEU A 114 -8.56 3.71 -23.08
N PRO A 115 -8.11 4.98 -23.19
CA PRO A 115 -7.03 5.48 -22.34
C PRO A 115 -7.34 5.39 -20.84
N ASN A 116 -8.56 5.77 -20.41
CA ASN A 116 -8.93 5.66 -19.00
C ASN A 116 -9.09 4.20 -18.56
N PHE A 117 -9.65 3.34 -19.43
CA PHE A 117 -9.74 1.91 -19.12
C PHE A 117 -8.34 1.31 -18.86
N LEU A 118 -7.39 1.56 -19.76
CA LEU A 118 -6.02 1.04 -19.62
C LEU A 118 -5.35 1.58 -18.37
N ASN A 119 -5.47 2.88 -18.09
CA ASN A 119 -4.89 3.49 -16.89
C ASN A 119 -5.53 2.95 -15.61
N THR A 120 -6.85 2.81 -15.58
CA THR A 120 -7.59 2.24 -14.45
C THR A 120 -7.16 0.81 -14.18
N MET A 121 -7.05 -0.02 -15.20
CA MET A 121 -6.63 -1.43 -15.07
C MET A 121 -5.15 -1.55 -14.70
N HIS A 122 -4.29 -0.68 -15.21
CA HIS A 122 -2.88 -0.64 -14.82
C HIS A 122 -2.74 -0.39 -13.31
N ILE A 123 -3.34 0.70 -12.83
CA ILE A 123 -3.21 1.12 -11.43
C ILE A 123 -3.96 0.18 -10.47
N SER A 124 -5.17 -0.25 -10.84
CA SER A 124 -6.06 -0.97 -9.92
C SER A 124 -5.91 -2.49 -9.97
N CYS A 125 -5.36 -3.03 -11.05
CA CYS A 125 -5.29 -4.48 -11.28
C CYS A 125 -3.87 -4.95 -11.56
N TYR A 126 -3.23 -4.48 -12.64
CA TYR A 126 -1.89 -4.94 -13.04
C TYR A 126 -0.82 -4.67 -11.99
N SER A 127 -0.90 -3.55 -11.30
CA SER A 127 0.04 -3.19 -10.24
C SER A 127 0.10 -4.22 -9.11
N LEU A 128 -0.96 -4.99 -8.85
CA LEU A 128 -0.92 -6.11 -7.92
C LEU A 128 0.03 -7.21 -8.40
N LEU A 129 -0.01 -7.56 -9.68
CA LEU A 129 0.87 -8.60 -10.25
C LEU A 129 2.34 -8.18 -10.14
N GLU A 130 2.64 -6.94 -10.47
CA GLU A 130 3.99 -6.39 -10.39
C GLU A 130 4.48 -6.32 -8.94
N THR A 131 3.63 -5.85 -8.03
CA THR A 131 3.88 -5.87 -6.58
C THR A 131 4.20 -7.28 -6.08
N CYS A 132 3.39 -8.28 -6.45
CA CYS A 132 3.63 -9.67 -6.06
C CYS A 132 4.95 -10.20 -6.62
N ARG A 133 5.29 -9.85 -7.85
CA ARG A 133 6.57 -10.26 -8.47
C ARG A 133 7.76 -9.70 -7.71
N CYS A 134 7.72 -8.43 -7.34
CA CYS A 134 8.79 -7.77 -6.59
C CYS A 134 8.86 -8.22 -5.12
N ALA A 135 7.74 -8.63 -4.54
CA ALA A 135 7.66 -9.13 -3.17
C ALA A 135 8.08 -10.60 -3.02
N SER A 136 8.07 -11.36 -4.12
CA SER A 136 8.47 -12.77 -4.10
C SER A 136 9.97 -12.93 -3.97
N PRO A 137 10.44 -14.01 -3.29
CA PRO A 137 11.86 -14.35 -3.21
C PRO A 137 12.43 -14.69 -4.58
#